data_85b1782f45b10f819c2932cfbd81fdb9
#
_entry.id   85b1782f45b10f819c2932cfbd81fdb9
#
_cell.length_a   1.000
_cell.length_b   1.000
_cell.length_c   1.000
_cell.angle_alpha   90.00
_cell.angle_beta   90.00
_cell.angle_gamma   90.00
#
_symmetry.space_group_name_H-M   'P 1'
#
loop_
_entity.id
_entity.type
_entity.pdbx_description
1 polymer ?
#
loop_
_entity_poly.entity_id
_entity_poly.type
_entity_poly.pdbx_seq_one_letter_code
_entity_poly.pdbx_strand_id
1 'polypeptide(L)'
;MSMSVQGAIAANRFGLGAKPGEIEAASVNPRTWLKQQLQAIEFNDGLASSSELEIALAEYQRDRKRAKKMADVKNPSVQFGKSAQKMSIAVAKRAIDSNVSLSWRLLDFFSNHFSVSSSGRTMVALAPTLEREAIAPNLDQRFEQMLLSVVRHPAMLIYLNNERSFGPNSLAGKRGRGLNENLAREI
;
A
#
# COMPACT_ATOMS: atom_id res chain seq x y z
N MET A 1 -23.65 16.27 26.91
CA MET A 1 -23.05 17.31 26.03
C MET A 1 -23.89 17.43 24.78
N SER A 2 -24.13 18.65 24.28
CA SER A 2 -24.97 18.81 23.07
C SER A 2 -24.11 18.51 21.83
N MET A 3 -24.66 17.74 20.90
CA MET A 3 -24.03 17.47 19.58
C MET A 3 -24.04 18.75 18.76
N SER A 4 -22.89 19.15 18.21
CA SER A 4 -22.77 20.29 17.32
C SER A 4 -22.79 19.89 15.86
N VAL A 5 -23.29 20.74 14.97
CA VAL A 5 -23.25 20.52 13.51
C VAL A 5 -21.80 20.36 13.04
N GLN A 6 -20.88 21.13 13.59
CA GLN A 6 -19.44 21.03 13.23
C GLN A 6 -18.82 19.71 13.71
N GLY A 7 -19.21 19.18 14.88
CA GLY A 7 -18.79 17.86 15.35
C GLY A 7 -19.32 16.75 14.46
N ALA A 8 -20.58 16.84 14.04
CA ALA A 8 -21.16 15.88 13.10
C ALA A 8 -20.46 15.92 11.71
N ILE A 9 -20.13 17.12 11.21
CA ILE A 9 -19.35 17.28 9.97
C ILE A 9 -17.96 16.66 10.15
N ALA A 10 -17.27 16.93 11.27
CA ALA A 10 -15.94 16.40 11.52
C ALA A 10 -15.94 14.86 11.51
N ALA A 11 -16.81 14.23 12.28
CA ALA A 11 -16.86 12.79 12.41
C ALA A 11 -17.32 12.07 11.12
N ASN A 12 -18.35 12.58 10.43
CA ASN A 12 -18.90 11.91 9.26
C ASN A 12 -18.16 12.23 7.97
N ARG A 13 -17.74 13.48 7.75
CA ARG A 13 -17.13 13.90 6.48
C ARG A 13 -15.63 13.58 6.40
N PHE A 14 -14.93 13.63 7.52
CA PHE A 14 -13.50 13.38 7.60
C PHE A 14 -13.15 12.01 8.16
N GLY A 15 -14.14 11.24 8.64
CA GLY A 15 -13.99 9.85 9.05
C GLY A 15 -14.59 8.87 8.04
N LEU A 16 -14.70 7.62 8.45
CA LEU A 16 -15.36 6.53 7.72
C LEU A 16 -16.84 6.38 8.08
N GLY A 17 -17.45 7.42 8.67
CA GLY A 17 -18.73 7.43 9.33
C GLY A 17 -18.56 7.48 10.85
N ALA A 18 -19.41 8.25 11.53
CA ALA A 18 -19.29 8.44 12.97
C ALA A 18 -19.62 7.15 13.73
N LYS A 19 -18.74 6.75 14.63
CA LYS A 19 -18.97 5.71 15.62
C LYS A 19 -19.74 6.28 16.81
N PRO A 20 -20.37 5.43 17.64
CA PRO A 20 -21.00 5.88 18.87
C PRO A 20 -20.04 6.72 19.74
N GLY A 21 -20.46 7.92 20.13
CA GLY A 21 -19.67 8.86 20.94
C GLY A 21 -18.69 9.76 20.16
N GLU A 22 -18.42 9.50 18.89
CA GLU A 22 -17.47 10.32 18.10
C GLU A 22 -18.00 11.72 17.80
N ILE A 23 -19.30 11.88 17.53
CA ILE A 23 -19.90 13.20 17.28
C ILE A 23 -19.80 14.06 18.55
N GLU A 24 -20.08 13.50 19.70
CA GLU A 24 -19.99 14.17 20.99
C GLU A 24 -18.53 14.58 21.27
N ALA A 25 -17.58 13.67 21.08
CA ALA A 25 -16.16 13.96 21.26
C ALA A 25 -15.68 15.05 20.31
N ALA A 26 -16.03 14.97 19.03
CA ALA A 26 -15.70 15.96 18.01
C ALA A 26 -16.38 17.31 18.27
N SER A 27 -17.54 17.34 18.94
CA SER A 27 -18.30 18.58 19.24
C SER A 27 -17.61 19.47 20.26
N VAL A 28 -16.71 18.94 21.08
CA VAL A 28 -15.94 19.73 22.07
C VAL A 28 -14.99 20.70 21.35
N ASN A 29 -14.20 20.20 20.42
CA ASN A 29 -13.34 21.01 19.56
C ASN A 29 -13.04 20.23 18.26
N PRO A 30 -13.81 20.44 17.18
CA PRO A 30 -13.72 19.66 15.95
C PRO A 30 -12.33 19.69 15.30
N ARG A 31 -11.65 20.84 15.31
CA ARG A 31 -10.31 20.98 14.72
C ARG A 31 -9.24 20.22 15.50
N THR A 32 -9.26 20.32 16.82
CA THR A 32 -8.33 19.58 17.68
C THR A 32 -8.58 18.08 17.57
N TRP A 33 -9.83 17.65 17.57
CA TRP A 33 -10.23 16.26 17.40
C TRP A 33 -9.70 15.70 16.07
N LEU A 34 -9.87 16.41 14.94
CA LEU A 34 -9.33 16.00 13.63
C LEU A 34 -7.81 15.92 13.62
N LYS A 35 -7.11 16.90 14.22
CA LYS A 35 -5.65 16.87 14.30
C LYS A 35 -5.12 15.64 15.06
N GLN A 36 -5.80 15.23 16.12
CA GLN A 36 -5.46 14.05 16.90
C GLN A 36 -5.69 12.73 16.14
N GLN A 37 -6.55 12.76 15.13
CA GLN A 37 -6.85 11.61 14.29
C GLN A 37 -5.83 11.40 13.14
N LEU A 38 -5.00 12.40 12.86
CA LEU A 38 -3.97 12.29 11.84
C LEU A 38 -2.73 11.61 12.44
N GLN A 39 -2.55 10.35 12.14
CA GLN A 39 -1.47 9.50 12.64
C GLN A 39 -1.01 8.54 11.55
N ALA A 40 0.26 8.15 11.59
CA ALA A 40 0.75 7.02 10.82
C ALA A 40 0.01 5.73 11.20
N ILE A 41 -0.14 4.83 10.23
CA ILE A 41 -0.70 3.50 10.46
C ILE A 41 0.40 2.48 10.21
N GLU A 42 0.76 1.73 11.26
CA GLU A 42 1.74 0.65 11.16
C GLU A 42 1.03 -0.71 11.20
N PHE A 43 1.43 -1.60 10.31
CA PHE A 43 0.88 -2.94 10.20
C PHE A 43 1.82 -3.96 10.86
N ASN A 44 1.64 -4.18 12.17
CA ASN A 44 2.40 -5.16 12.97
C ASN A 44 1.58 -6.45 13.14
N ASP A 45 1.10 -7.03 12.04
CA ASP A 45 0.19 -8.18 12.03
C ASP A 45 0.86 -9.51 11.60
N GLY A 46 2.18 -9.49 11.41
CA GLY A 46 2.95 -10.67 11.01
C GLY A 46 2.70 -11.13 9.57
N LEU A 47 2.02 -10.31 8.75
CA LEU A 47 1.87 -10.62 7.33
C LEU A 47 3.16 -10.23 6.57
N ALA A 48 3.45 -10.99 5.53
CA ALA A 48 4.70 -10.87 4.78
C ALA A 48 4.91 -9.47 4.18
N SER A 49 6.12 -8.95 4.30
CA SER A 49 6.58 -7.72 3.67
C SER A 49 6.83 -7.90 2.16
N SER A 50 6.97 -6.78 1.45
CA SER A 50 7.34 -6.79 0.02
C SER A 50 8.64 -7.55 -0.21
N SER A 51 9.65 -7.35 0.63
CA SER A 51 10.95 -8.04 0.52
C SER A 51 10.84 -9.55 0.73
N GLU A 52 10.06 -10.01 1.70
CA GLU A 52 9.81 -11.45 1.90
C GLU A 52 9.06 -12.07 0.73
N LEU A 53 8.10 -11.33 0.17
CA LEU A 53 7.35 -11.77 -1.01
C LEU A 53 8.23 -11.79 -2.27
N GLU A 54 9.16 -10.85 -2.44
CA GLU A 54 10.13 -10.87 -3.54
C GLU A 54 11.07 -12.09 -3.46
N ILE A 55 11.56 -12.42 -2.26
CA ILE A 55 12.35 -13.64 -2.04
C ILE A 55 11.54 -14.88 -2.41
N ALA A 56 10.32 -14.99 -1.91
CA ALA A 56 9.44 -16.12 -2.20
C ALA A 56 9.09 -16.24 -3.70
N LEU A 57 8.92 -15.12 -4.40
CA LEU A 57 8.71 -15.06 -5.85
C LEU A 57 9.95 -15.52 -6.62
N ALA A 58 11.14 -15.11 -6.18
CA ALA A 58 12.40 -15.50 -6.80
C ALA A 58 12.67 -17.01 -6.62
N GLU A 59 12.44 -17.55 -5.43
CA GLU A 59 12.54 -18.99 -5.15
C GLU A 59 11.57 -19.78 -6.01
N TYR A 60 10.32 -19.35 -6.07
CA TYR A 60 9.34 -19.96 -6.95
C TYR A 60 9.78 -19.98 -8.43
N GLN A 61 10.31 -18.88 -8.93
CA GLN A 61 10.77 -18.81 -10.31
C GLN A 61 11.93 -19.79 -10.58
N ARG A 62 12.84 -19.97 -9.60
CA ARG A 62 13.93 -20.95 -9.66
C ARG A 62 13.39 -22.37 -9.69
N ASP A 63 12.47 -22.69 -8.80
CA ASP A 63 11.87 -24.03 -8.69
C ASP A 63 11.04 -24.36 -9.91
N ARG A 64 10.29 -23.42 -10.45
CA ARG A 64 9.55 -23.60 -11.69
C ARG A 64 10.46 -23.87 -12.88
N LYS A 65 11.64 -23.23 -12.95
CA LYS A 65 12.65 -23.52 -14.00
C LYS A 65 13.24 -24.92 -13.83
N ARG A 66 13.44 -25.37 -12.58
CA ARG A 66 13.89 -26.74 -12.27
C ARG A 66 12.81 -27.77 -12.56
N ALA A 67 11.58 -27.47 -12.19
CA ALA A 67 10.44 -28.38 -12.31
C ALA A 67 9.87 -28.51 -13.73
N LYS A 68 10.16 -27.59 -14.64
CA LYS A 68 9.96 -27.88 -16.08
C LYS A 68 10.71 -29.14 -16.54
N LYS A 69 11.63 -29.62 -15.71
CA LYS A 69 12.34 -30.89 -15.87
C LYS A 69 11.75 -32.05 -15.05
N MET A 70 10.81 -31.78 -14.13
CA MET A 70 10.20 -32.76 -13.20
C MET A 70 8.71 -32.43 -12.99
N ALA A 71 7.82 -33.38 -13.15
CA ALA A 71 6.37 -33.20 -13.34
C ALA A 71 5.55 -32.75 -12.11
N ASP A 72 6.17 -32.42 -10.97
CA ASP A 72 5.42 -32.26 -9.70
C ASP A 72 5.78 -30.97 -8.94
N VAL A 73 5.22 -29.82 -9.37
CA VAL A 73 5.33 -28.57 -8.59
C VAL A 73 3.98 -27.98 -8.29
N LYS A 74 3.64 -27.89 -6.99
CA LYS A 74 2.48 -27.14 -6.49
C LYS A 74 2.48 -25.70 -7.04
N ASN A 75 1.31 -25.22 -7.47
CA ASN A 75 1.15 -23.87 -8.00
C ASN A 75 1.13 -22.81 -6.87
N PRO A 76 2.20 -22.06 -6.61
CA PRO A 76 2.26 -21.07 -5.52
C PRO A 76 1.48 -19.78 -5.80
N SER A 77 0.95 -19.59 -7.01
CA SER A 77 0.07 -18.44 -7.30
C SER A 77 -1.14 -18.40 -6.36
N VAL A 78 -1.62 -19.56 -5.93
CA VAL A 78 -2.69 -19.68 -4.92
C VAL A 78 -2.25 -19.15 -3.55
N GLN A 79 -0.99 -19.33 -3.19
CA GLN A 79 -0.44 -18.82 -1.91
C GLN A 79 -0.35 -17.30 -1.89
N PHE A 80 0.13 -16.68 -2.98
CA PHE A 80 0.21 -15.22 -3.09
C PHE A 80 -1.18 -14.57 -3.08
N GLY A 81 -2.17 -15.15 -3.77
CA GLY A 81 -3.55 -14.67 -3.73
C GLY A 81 -4.16 -14.75 -2.34
N LYS A 82 -3.89 -15.82 -1.58
CA LYS A 82 -4.34 -15.93 -0.17
C LYS A 82 -3.64 -14.91 0.73
N SER A 83 -2.37 -14.62 0.51
CA SER A 83 -1.63 -13.58 1.24
C SER A 83 -2.23 -12.20 0.97
N ALA A 84 -2.48 -11.85 -0.28
CA ALA A 84 -3.13 -10.60 -0.66
C ALA A 84 -4.51 -10.45 -0.02
N GLN A 85 -5.33 -11.51 -0.05
CA GLN A 85 -6.65 -11.52 0.59
C GLN A 85 -6.55 -11.29 2.11
N LYS A 86 -5.59 -11.94 2.79
CA LYS A 86 -5.36 -11.72 4.23
C LYS A 86 -4.99 -10.26 4.53
N MET A 87 -4.14 -9.64 3.71
CA MET A 87 -3.77 -8.23 3.85
C MET A 87 -4.98 -7.32 3.70
N SER A 88 -5.81 -7.51 2.69
CA SER A 88 -7.03 -6.72 2.49
C SER A 88 -8.02 -6.87 3.64
N ILE A 89 -8.20 -8.09 4.16
CA ILE A 89 -9.05 -8.33 5.33
C ILE A 89 -8.48 -7.63 6.58
N ALA A 90 -7.16 -7.68 6.78
CA ALA A 90 -6.50 -7.02 7.91
C ALA A 90 -6.67 -5.50 7.86
N VAL A 91 -6.55 -4.87 6.68
CA VAL A 91 -6.80 -3.44 6.46
C VAL A 91 -8.25 -3.11 6.82
N ALA A 92 -9.23 -3.81 6.25
CA ALA A 92 -10.65 -3.55 6.50
C ALA A 92 -11.02 -3.72 7.98
N LYS A 93 -10.56 -4.80 8.62
CA LYS A 93 -10.81 -5.05 10.05
C LYS A 93 -10.22 -3.93 10.91
N ARG A 94 -8.97 -3.56 10.69
CA ARG A 94 -8.31 -2.49 11.46
C ARG A 94 -8.98 -1.13 11.25
N ALA A 95 -9.45 -0.82 10.05
CA ALA A 95 -10.20 0.40 9.78
C ALA A 95 -11.51 0.45 10.58
N ILE A 96 -12.22 -0.68 10.66
CA ILE A 96 -13.45 -0.79 11.45
C ILE A 96 -13.16 -0.64 12.95
N ASP A 97 -12.13 -1.28 13.46
CA ASP A 97 -11.80 -1.31 14.88
C ASP A 97 -11.11 -0.01 15.38
N SER A 98 -10.52 0.76 14.48
CA SER A 98 -9.69 1.93 14.79
C SER A 98 -10.51 3.13 15.28
N ASN A 99 -9.93 3.93 16.18
CA ASN A 99 -10.47 5.20 16.65
C ASN A 99 -9.87 6.43 15.92
N VAL A 100 -9.03 6.22 14.88
CA VAL A 100 -8.43 7.29 14.08
C VAL A 100 -8.98 7.25 12.65
N SER A 101 -10.27 7.46 12.54
CA SER A 101 -11.02 7.30 11.28
C SER A 101 -10.55 8.23 10.16
N LEU A 102 -10.00 9.43 10.47
CA LEU A 102 -9.40 10.31 9.47
C LEU A 102 -8.18 9.69 8.80
N SER A 103 -7.25 9.08 9.56
CA SER A 103 -6.08 8.42 8.98
C SER A 103 -6.49 7.28 8.04
N TRP A 104 -7.48 6.48 8.40
CA TRP A 104 -7.99 5.42 7.52
C TRP A 104 -8.66 5.95 6.26
N ARG A 105 -9.38 7.08 6.36
CA ARG A 105 -9.94 7.74 5.18
C ARG A 105 -8.87 8.31 4.25
N LEU A 106 -7.79 8.87 4.82
CA LEU A 106 -6.65 9.33 4.04
C LEU A 106 -5.87 8.16 3.41
N LEU A 107 -5.75 7.04 4.13
CA LEU A 107 -5.17 5.81 3.58
C LEU A 107 -5.94 5.35 2.34
N ASP A 108 -7.27 5.26 2.43
CA ASP A 108 -8.13 4.90 1.29
C ASP A 108 -7.95 5.88 0.11
N PHE A 109 -7.94 7.18 0.40
CA PHE A 109 -7.71 8.21 -0.62
C PHE A 109 -6.37 8.05 -1.33
N PHE A 110 -5.27 7.93 -0.58
CA PHE A 110 -3.94 7.81 -1.18
C PHE A 110 -3.69 6.44 -1.82
N SER A 111 -4.30 5.38 -1.32
CA SER A 111 -4.26 4.05 -1.96
C SER A 111 -4.96 4.07 -3.33
N ASN A 112 -6.04 4.83 -3.47
CA ASN A 112 -6.68 5.06 -4.77
C ASN A 112 -5.83 5.97 -5.67
N HIS A 113 -5.19 7.01 -5.11
CA HIS A 113 -4.36 7.94 -5.86
C HIS A 113 -3.11 7.26 -6.43
N PHE A 114 -2.42 6.46 -5.63
CA PHE A 114 -1.22 5.71 -6.01
C PHE A 114 -1.53 4.26 -6.41
N SER A 115 -2.69 4.00 -6.96
CA SER A 115 -3.13 2.64 -7.28
C SER A 115 -2.23 1.96 -8.31
N VAL A 116 -1.96 0.68 -8.08
CA VAL A 116 -1.24 -0.19 -9.00
C VAL A 116 -2.11 -1.39 -9.36
N SER A 117 -2.00 -1.84 -10.62
CA SER A 117 -2.75 -3.03 -11.04
C SER A 117 -2.19 -4.29 -10.39
N SER A 118 -3.06 -5.10 -9.79
CA SER A 118 -2.71 -6.42 -9.25
C SER A 118 -2.74 -7.53 -10.31
N SER A 119 -2.53 -7.20 -11.58
CA SER A 119 -2.49 -8.18 -12.67
C SER A 119 -1.19 -8.97 -12.69
N GLY A 120 -1.31 -10.27 -12.95
CA GLY A 120 -0.15 -11.16 -12.98
C GLY A 120 0.36 -11.55 -11.57
N ARG A 121 1.16 -12.61 -11.52
CA ARG A 121 1.55 -13.26 -10.26
C ARG A 121 2.34 -12.34 -9.32
N THR A 122 3.30 -11.60 -9.86
CA THR A 122 4.16 -10.70 -9.10
C THR A 122 3.35 -9.58 -8.47
N MET A 123 2.49 -8.94 -9.25
CA MET A 123 1.68 -7.83 -8.77
C MET A 123 0.56 -8.27 -7.82
N VAL A 124 0.00 -9.48 -7.98
CA VAL A 124 -0.92 -10.05 -6.97
C VAL A 124 -0.24 -10.15 -5.59
N ALA A 125 1.05 -10.48 -5.55
CA ALA A 125 1.79 -10.53 -4.29
C ALA A 125 2.13 -9.14 -3.74
N LEU A 126 2.63 -8.23 -4.59
CA LEU A 126 3.25 -6.98 -4.16
C LEU A 126 2.29 -5.79 -4.09
N ALA A 127 1.22 -5.74 -4.87
CA ALA A 127 0.32 -4.58 -4.88
C ALA A 127 -0.26 -4.25 -3.49
N PRO A 128 -0.70 -5.21 -2.66
CA PRO A 128 -1.22 -4.91 -1.32
C PRO A 128 -0.17 -4.39 -0.34
N THR A 129 1.13 -4.60 -0.60
CA THR A 129 2.20 -4.12 0.29
C THR A 129 2.49 -2.64 0.10
N LEU A 130 2.17 -2.05 -1.07
CA LEU A 130 2.35 -0.62 -1.34
C LEU A 130 1.60 0.26 -0.34
N GLU A 131 0.33 -0.04 -0.10
CA GLU A 131 -0.50 0.65 0.88
C GLU A 131 0.10 0.56 2.28
N ARG A 132 0.54 -0.63 2.67
CA ARG A 132 1.00 -0.97 4.02
C ARG A 132 2.39 -0.41 4.34
N GLU A 133 3.29 -0.36 3.36
CA GLU A 133 4.70 -0.04 3.56
C GLU A 133 5.08 1.37 3.11
N ALA A 134 4.39 1.91 2.10
CA ALA A 134 4.74 3.21 1.54
C ALA A 134 3.73 4.32 1.86
N ILE A 135 2.43 4.01 1.97
CA ILE A 135 1.40 5.01 2.19
C ILE A 135 1.07 5.15 3.68
N ALA A 136 0.67 4.06 4.32
CA ALA A 136 0.19 4.06 5.70
C ALA A 136 1.17 4.66 6.72
N PRO A 137 2.48 4.34 6.68
CA PRO A 137 3.45 4.90 7.61
C PRO A 137 3.74 6.40 7.39
N ASN A 138 3.35 6.96 6.25
CA ASN A 138 3.64 8.33 5.86
C ASN A 138 2.41 9.26 5.89
N LEU A 139 1.27 8.82 6.46
CA LEU A 139 0.04 9.61 6.47
C LEU A 139 0.14 10.92 7.26
N ASP A 140 0.98 10.97 8.28
CA ASP A 140 1.24 12.15 9.10
C ASP A 140 2.50 12.92 8.71
N GLN A 141 3.17 12.46 7.63
CA GLN A 141 4.39 13.05 7.11
C GLN A 141 4.08 14.06 5.98
N ARG A 142 5.13 14.73 5.49
CA ARG A 142 5.02 15.59 4.31
C ARG A 142 4.72 14.71 3.07
N PHE A 143 3.88 15.22 2.17
CA PHE A 143 3.52 14.53 0.93
C PHE A 143 4.75 14.07 0.12
N GLU A 144 5.81 14.88 0.11
CA GLU A 144 7.07 14.56 -0.52
C GLU A 144 7.70 13.24 0.01
N GLN A 145 7.61 13.00 1.31
CA GLN A 145 8.13 11.77 1.93
C GLN A 145 7.29 10.55 1.53
N MET A 146 5.97 10.70 1.53
CA MET A 146 5.06 9.66 1.04
C MET A 146 5.35 9.34 -0.43
N LEU A 147 5.47 10.36 -1.28
CA LEU A 147 5.78 10.21 -2.70
C LEU A 147 7.09 9.46 -2.91
N LEU A 148 8.16 9.85 -2.21
CA LEU A 148 9.45 9.16 -2.27
C LEU A 148 9.35 7.69 -1.84
N SER A 149 8.56 7.38 -0.83
CA SER A 149 8.32 6.00 -0.38
C SER A 149 7.57 5.20 -1.45
N VAL A 150 6.54 5.79 -2.05
CA VAL A 150 5.73 5.16 -3.11
C VAL A 150 6.57 4.88 -4.36
N VAL A 151 7.35 5.86 -4.85
CA VAL A 151 8.14 5.69 -6.08
C VAL A 151 9.29 4.70 -5.94
N ARG A 152 9.76 4.47 -4.72
CA ARG A 152 10.83 3.50 -4.42
C ARG A 152 10.30 2.11 -4.11
N HIS A 153 9.02 1.98 -3.89
CA HIS A 153 8.41 0.71 -3.51
C HIS A 153 8.43 -0.31 -4.67
N PRO A 154 8.78 -1.59 -4.44
CA PRO A 154 8.88 -2.61 -5.48
C PRO A 154 7.63 -2.74 -6.35
N ALA A 155 6.44 -2.66 -5.76
CA ALA A 155 5.19 -2.72 -6.53
C ALA A 155 5.09 -1.60 -7.57
N MET A 156 5.45 -0.35 -7.22
CA MET A 156 5.42 0.78 -8.14
C MET A 156 6.49 0.66 -9.23
N LEU A 157 7.72 0.27 -8.86
CA LEU A 157 8.83 0.06 -9.80
C LEU A 157 8.49 -1.00 -10.85
N ILE A 158 7.84 -2.09 -10.44
CA ILE A 158 7.44 -3.17 -11.35
C ILE A 158 6.22 -2.76 -12.17
N TYR A 159 5.23 -2.11 -11.57
CA TYR A 159 4.02 -1.65 -12.26
C TYR A 159 4.35 -0.72 -13.43
N LEU A 160 5.29 0.21 -13.24
CA LEU A 160 5.73 1.15 -14.26
C LEU A 160 6.95 0.66 -15.06
N ASN A 161 7.34 -0.61 -14.93
CA ASN A 161 8.48 -1.26 -15.61
C ASN A 161 9.83 -0.55 -15.39
N ASN A 162 9.99 0.17 -14.28
CA ASN A 162 11.24 0.87 -13.99
C ASN A 162 12.37 -0.09 -13.59
N GLU A 163 12.04 -1.32 -13.18
CA GLU A 163 13.00 -2.40 -12.95
C GLU A 163 13.76 -2.81 -14.23
N ARG A 164 13.28 -2.38 -15.40
CA ARG A 164 13.92 -2.61 -16.71
C ARG A 164 14.75 -1.42 -17.20
N SER A 165 14.91 -0.40 -16.36
CA SER A 165 15.74 0.76 -16.65
C SER A 165 17.23 0.44 -16.55
N PHE A 166 18.02 0.94 -17.49
CA PHE A 166 19.47 0.73 -17.53
C PHE A 166 20.19 2.08 -17.61
N GLY A 167 21.15 2.28 -16.72
CA GLY A 167 22.02 3.45 -16.78
C GLY A 167 22.91 3.43 -18.03
N PRO A 168 23.29 4.61 -18.56
CA PRO A 168 24.06 4.71 -19.82
C PRO A 168 25.41 4.01 -19.76
N ASN A 169 26.03 3.95 -18.57
CA ASN A 169 27.33 3.29 -18.36
C ASN A 169 27.25 1.79 -18.07
N SER A 170 26.05 1.21 -17.96
CA SER A 170 25.87 -0.23 -17.79
C SER A 170 26.16 -1.00 -19.07
N LEU A 171 26.43 -2.30 -18.95
CA LEU A 171 26.61 -3.17 -20.13
C LEU A 171 25.38 -3.16 -21.06
N ALA A 172 24.18 -3.09 -20.50
CA ALA A 172 22.94 -3.02 -21.25
C ALA A 172 22.72 -1.63 -21.89
N GLY A 173 23.09 -0.54 -21.17
CA GLY A 173 23.06 0.82 -21.69
C GLY A 173 23.99 1.00 -22.89
N LYS A 174 25.21 0.46 -22.83
CA LYS A 174 26.16 0.45 -23.95
C LYS A 174 25.66 -0.35 -25.19
N ARG A 175 24.67 -1.23 -24.99
CA ARG A 175 23.98 -2.00 -26.06
C ARG A 175 22.67 -1.35 -26.51
N GLY A 176 22.45 -0.06 -26.20
CA GLY A 176 21.27 0.71 -26.63
C GLY A 176 20.03 0.55 -25.77
N ARG A 177 20.11 -0.08 -24.58
CA ARG A 177 19.02 -0.08 -23.61
C ARG A 177 19.13 1.18 -22.73
N GLY A 178 18.00 1.86 -22.49
CA GLY A 178 17.95 3.10 -21.74
C GLY A 178 17.06 3.05 -20.52
N LEU A 179 16.73 4.23 -20.04
CA LEU A 179 15.74 4.43 -18.98
C LEU A 179 14.34 4.17 -19.52
N ASN A 180 13.50 3.57 -18.68
CA ASN A 180 12.07 3.54 -18.91
C ASN A 180 11.47 4.81 -18.30
N GLU A 181 10.86 5.64 -19.13
CA GLU A 181 10.35 6.96 -18.73
C GLU A 181 8.98 6.92 -18.03
N ASN A 182 8.30 5.76 -17.98
CA ASN A 182 6.94 5.66 -17.46
C ASN A 182 6.84 6.20 -16.04
N LEU A 183 7.77 5.83 -15.16
CA LEU A 183 7.78 6.32 -13.78
C LEU A 183 7.83 7.85 -13.73
N ALA A 184 8.66 8.48 -14.55
CA ALA A 184 8.80 9.94 -14.58
C ALA A 184 7.61 10.67 -15.25
N ARG A 185 6.80 9.96 -16.03
CA ARG A 185 5.62 10.53 -16.70
C ARG A 185 4.35 10.41 -15.87
N GLU A 186 4.27 9.39 -15.01
CA GLU A 186 3.07 9.06 -14.21
C GLU A 186 3.10 9.70 -12.81
N ILE A 187 4.23 10.25 -12.40
CA ILE A 187 4.45 10.91 -11.12
C ILE A 187 4.76 12.39 -11.32
#